data_d041ca421a88d8c12cf298b76ad4c2a6
#
_entry.id   d041ca421a88d8c12cf298b76ad4c2a6
#
_cell.length_a   1.000
_cell.length_b   1.000
_cell.length_c   1.000
_cell.angle_alpha   90.00
_cell.angle_beta   90.00
_cell.angle_gamma   90.00
#
_symmetry.space_group_name_H-M   'P 1'
#
loop_
_entity.id
_entity.type
_entity.pdbx_description
1 polymer ?
#
loop_
_entity_poly.entity_id
_entity_poly.type
_entity_poly.pdbx_seq_one_letter_code
_entity_poly.pdbx_strand_id
1 'polypeptide(L)' 'MTQKSIVIKSALDARQAAFFVQTAGKFEAEIHVSVDEKKINAKSIMGTIALNMQEGQTAVITAEGADEAAAVEELAAVLA' A
#
# COMPACT_ATOMS: atom_id res chain seq x y z
N MET A 1 13.59 3.03 -8.29
CA MET A 1 12.17 2.71 -7.94
C MET A 1 12.02 1.23 -7.69
N THR A 2 11.31 0.87 -6.62
CA THR A 2 11.04 -0.52 -6.28
C THR A 2 9.54 -0.77 -6.39
N GLN A 3 9.15 -1.89 -6.97
CA GLN A 3 7.76 -2.23 -7.20
C GLN A 3 7.52 -3.68 -6.83
N LYS A 4 6.36 -3.96 -6.24
CA LYS A 4 5.98 -5.32 -5.90
C LYS A 4 4.48 -5.51 -6.06
N SER A 5 4.10 -6.62 -6.67
CA SER A 5 2.69 -7.00 -6.81
C SER A 5 2.37 -8.07 -5.80
N ILE A 6 1.24 -7.93 -5.12
CA ILE A 6 0.78 -8.94 -4.16
C ILE A 6 -0.71 -9.14 -4.30
N VAL A 7 -1.16 -10.33 -3.89
CA VAL A 7 -2.60 -10.62 -3.82
C VAL A 7 -3.06 -10.28 -2.40
N ILE A 8 -4.10 -9.47 -2.29
CA ILE A 8 -4.63 -9.03 -1.01
C ILE A 8 -5.28 -10.22 -0.31
N LYS A 9 -4.83 -10.52 0.90
CA LYS A 9 -5.28 -11.68 1.65
C LYS A 9 -6.68 -11.50 2.23
N SER A 10 -7.00 -10.30 2.69
CA SER A 10 -8.32 -10.00 3.22
C SER A 10 -8.64 -8.53 3.01
N ALA A 11 -9.94 -8.23 2.89
CA ALA A 11 -10.39 -6.86 2.70
C ALA A 11 -9.90 -5.97 3.85
N LEU A 12 -9.47 -4.75 3.52
CA LEU A 12 -9.02 -3.79 4.51
C LEU A 12 -10.20 -3.00 5.06
N ASP A 13 -10.45 -3.14 6.36
CA ASP A 13 -11.40 -2.27 7.05
C ASP A 13 -10.69 -0.96 7.42
N ALA A 14 -11.43 -0.04 8.06
CA ALA A 14 -10.88 1.27 8.40
C ALA A 14 -9.65 1.18 9.32
N ARG A 15 -9.64 0.21 10.24
CA ARG A 15 -8.51 0.04 11.16
C ARG A 15 -7.26 -0.44 10.41
N GLN A 16 -7.43 -1.39 9.52
CA GLN A 16 -6.32 -1.92 8.74
C GLN A 16 -5.82 -0.89 7.73
N ALA A 17 -6.72 -0.10 7.15
CA ALA A 17 -6.33 1.00 6.28
C ALA A 17 -5.48 2.02 7.03
N ALA A 18 -5.86 2.35 8.27
CA ALA A 18 -5.09 3.27 9.10
C ALA A 18 -3.70 2.69 9.40
N PHE A 19 -3.61 1.40 9.70
CA PHE A 19 -2.35 0.75 9.96
C PHE A 19 -1.44 0.78 8.71
N PHE A 20 -2.02 0.53 7.55
CA PHE A 20 -1.29 0.59 6.28
C PHE A 20 -0.71 1.99 6.07
N VAL A 21 -1.52 3.02 6.27
CA VAL A 21 -1.08 4.41 6.12
C VAL A 21 0.00 4.78 7.13
N GLN A 22 -0.15 4.36 8.38
CA GLN A 22 0.86 4.61 9.41
C GLN A 22 2.17 3.93 9.09
N THR A 23 2.10 2.71 8.57
CA THR A 23 3.31 1.99 8.16
C THR A 23 3.99 2.71 7.02
N ALA A 24 3.24 3.16 6.02
CA ALA A 24 3.80 3.93 4.92
C ALA A 24 4.44 5.23 5.39
N GLY A 25 3.86 5.86 6.41
CA GLY A 25 4.35 7.11 6.96
C GLY A 25 5.72 7.02 7.64
N LYS A 26 6.18 5.82 7.97
CA LYS A 26 7.51 5.64 8.57
C LYS A 26 8.65 5.84 7.57
N PHE A 27 8.36 5.76 6.29
CA PHE A 27 9.37 5.82 5.25
C PHE A 27 9.42 7.17 4.59
N GLU A 28 10.61 7.57 4.14
CA GLU A 28 10.79 8.80 3.39
C GLU A 28 10.39 8.66 1.93
N ALA A 29 10.46 7.43 1.40
CA ALA A 29 10.12 7.17 0.01
C ALA A 29 8.71 7.63 -0.32
N GLU A 30 8.51 8.08 -1.56
CA GLU A 30 7.18 8.29 -2.10
C GLU A 30 6.61 6.91 -2.41
N ILE A 31 5.44 6.64 -1.87
CA ILE A 31 4.83 5.31 -1.99
C ILE A 31 3.44 5.43 -2.57
N HIS A 32 3.17 4.62 -3.58
CA HIS A 32 1.86 4.53 -4.19
C HIS A 32 1.40 3.08 -4.16
N VAL A 33 0.10 2.89 -4.06
CA VAL A 33 -0.51 1.58 -4.20
C VAL A 33 -1.60 1.68 -5.25
N SER A 34 -1.63 0.70 -6.15
CA SER A 34 -2.66 0.68 -7.18
C SER A 34 -3.37 -0.66 -7.20
N VAL A 35 -4.67 -0.60 -7.47
CA VAL A 35 -5.52 -1.77 -7.65
C VAL A 35 -6.38 -1.47 -8.88
N ASP A 36 -6.35 -2.39 -9.84
CA ASP A 36 -6.99 -2.19 -11.13
C ASP A 36 -6.42 -0.93 -11.78
N GLU A 37 -7.26 0.04 -12.12
CA GLU A 37 -6.82 1.28 -12.76
C GLU A 37 -6.70 2.45 -11.78
N LYS A 38 -6.91 2.18 -10.48
CA LYS A 38 -6.87 3.21 -9.45
C LYS A 38 -5.51 3.21 -8.79
N LYS A 39 -4.93 4.39 -8.64
CA LYS A 39 -3.64 4.57 -7.99
C LYS A 39 -3.75 5.70 -6.96
N ILE A 40 -3.30 5.42 -5.75
CA ILE A 40 -3.38 6.42 -4.68
C ILE A 40 -2.05 6.50 -3.93
N ASN A 41 -1.88 7.58 -3.18
CA ASN A 41 -0.72 7.76 -2.30
C ASN A 41 -0.93 6.90 -1.05
N ALA A 42 0.01 5.99 -0.78
CA ALA A 42 -0.10 5.07 0.34
C ALA A 42 -0.08 5.78 1.70
N LYS A 43 0.35 7.03 1.75
CA LYS A 43 0.36 7.83 2.98
C LYS A 43 -0.95 8.58 3.19
N SER A 44 -1.92 8.45 2.28
CA SER A 44 -3.21 9.11 2.39
C SER A 44 -4.26 8.14 2.92
N ILE A 45 -4.81 8.45 4.10
CA ILE A 45 -5.86 7.61 4.69
C ILE A 45 -7.13 7.66 3.84
N MET A 46 -7.48 8.83 3.35
CA MET A 46 -8.68 8.97 2.51
C MET A 46 -8.52 8.21 1.20
N GLY A 47 -7.34 8.32 0.57
CA GLY A 47 -7.07 7.59 -0.66
C GLY A 47 -7.10 6.08 -0.46
N THR A 48 -6.53 5.61 0.63
CA THR A 48 -6.49 4.19 0.93
C THR A 48 -7.89 3.63 1.17
N ILE A 49 -8.72 4.36 1.90
CA ILE A 49 -10.11 3.95 2.11
C ILE A 49 -10.89 3.96 0.80
N ALA A 50 -10.69 5.00 -0.01
CA ALA A 50 -11.39 5.14 -1.29
C ALA A 50 -11.01 4.04 -2.27
N LEU A 51 -9.78 3.51 -2.17
CA LEU A 51 -9.32 2.43 -3.03
C LEU A 51 -10.10 1.14 -2.77
N ASN A 52 -10.59 0.97 -1.54
CA ASN A 52 -11.47 -0.14 -1.17
C ASN A 52 -10.86 -1.51 -1.51
N MET A 53 -9.67 -1.77 -0.97
CA MET A 53 -8.95 -3.02 -1.25
C MET A 53 -9.71 -4.23 -0.72
N GLN A 54 -9.95 -5.18 -1.60
CA GLN A 54 -10.73 -6.38 -1.30
C GLN A 54 -9.88 -7.63 -1.43
N GLU A 55 -10.30 -8.68 -0.74
CA GLU A 55 -9.64 -9.98 -0.83
C GLU A 55 -9.57 -10.46 -2.27
N GLY A 56 -8.42 -10.98 -2.66
CA GLY A 56 -8.23 -11.55 -3.99
C GLY A 56 -7.80 -10.57 -5.07
N GLN A 57 -7.88 -9.27 -4.79
CA GLN A 57 -7.38 -8.27 -5.75
C GLN A 57 -5.86 -8.26 -5.74
N THR A 58 -5.27 -7.89 -6.87
CA THR A 58 -3.83 -7.69 -6.96
C THR A 58 -3.52 -6.22 -6.71
N ALA A 59 -2.68 -5.97 -5.71
CA ALA A 59 -2.22 -4.62 -5.42
C ALA A 59 -0.77 -4.48 -5.88
N VAL A 60 -0.46 -3.36 -6.49
CA VAL A 60 0.91 -3.04 -6.91
C VAL A 60 1.40 -1.90 -6.03
N ILE A 61 2.45 -2.16 -5.27
CA ILE A 61 3.07 -1.17 -4.40
C ILE A 61 4.33 -0.66 -5.08
N THR A 62 4.43 0.65 -5.23
CA THR A 62 5.55 1.30 -5.88
C THR A 62 6.14 2.31 -4.91
N ALA A 63 7.46 2.28 -4.74
CA ALA A 63 8.14 3.22 -3.87
C ALA A 63 9.38 3.78 -4.55
N GLU A 64 9.67 5.05 -4.26
CA GLU A 64 10.83 5.73 -4.80
C GLU A 64 11.46 6.58 -3.69
N GLY A 65 12.70 6.26 -3.36
CA GLY A 65 13.43 6.98 -2.32
C GLY A 65 14.48 6.09 -1.68
N ALA A 66 15.20 6.64 -0.70
CA ALA A 66 16.34 5.96 -0.07
C ALA A 66 15.95 4.63 0.58
N ASP A 67 14.75 4.55 1.14
CA ASP A 67 14.26 3.37 1.87
C ASP A 67 13.20 2.60 1.10
N GLU A 68 13.20 2.73 -0.22
CA GLU A 68 12.14 2.15 -1.05
C GLU A 68 11.99 0.63 -0.93
N ALA A 69 13.11 -0.08 -0.83
CA ALA A 69 13.05 -1.55 -0.73
C ALA A 69 12.36 -1.99 0.56
N ALA A 70 12.73 -1.38 1.69
CA ALA A 70 12.12 -1.69 2.97
C ALA A 70 10.64 -1.30 2.98
N ALA A 71 10.31 -0.16 2.37
CA ALA A 71 8.93 0.32 2.30
C ALA A 71 8.03 -0.66 1.58
N VAL A 72 8.45 -1.13 0.43
CA VAL A 72 7.68 -2.07 -0.38
C VAL A 72 7.49 -3.39 0.37
N GLU A 73 8.54 -3.89 1.01
CA GLU A 73 8.46 -5.16 1.74
C GLU A 73 7.51 -5.07 2.94
N GLU A 74 7.60 -3.99 3.73
CA GLU A 74 6.72 -3.87 4.89
C GLU A 74 5.26 -3.68 4.50
N LEU A 75 5.00 -2.88 3.47
CA LEU A 75 3.62 -2.67 3.04
C LEU A 75 3.03 -3.92 2.39
N ALA A 76 3.84 -4.66 1.65
CA ALA A 76 3.39 -5.93 1.10
C ALA A 76 2.99 -6.90 2.21
N ALA A 77 3.74 -6.92 3.30
CA ALA A 77 3.43 -7.79 4.44
C ALA A 77 2.11 -7.42 5.11
N VAL A 78 1.75 -6.14 5.11
CA VAL A 78 0.47 -5.70 5.67
C VAL A 78 -0.70 -6.26 4.86
N LEU A 79 -0.54 -6.34 3.54
CA LEU A 79 -1.62 -6.76 2.64
C LEU A 79 -1.66 -8.28 2.41
N ALA A 80 -0.56 -8.95 2.63
CA ALA A 80 -0.44 -10.39 2.34
C ALA A 80 -0.89 -11.30 3.47
#